data_515d559d1d8174e478ba900aca88ba67
#
_entry.id   515d559d1d8174e478ba900aca88ba67
#
_cell.length_a   1.000
_cell.length_b   1.000
_cell.length_c   1.000
_cell.angle_alpha   90.00
_cell.angle_beta   90.00
_cell.angle_gamma   90.00
#
_symmetry.space_group_name_H-M   'P 1'
#
loop_
_entity.id
_entity.type
_entity.pdbx_description
1 polymer ?
#
loop_
_entity_poly.entity_id
_entity_poly.type
_entity_poly.pdbx_seq_one_letter_code
_entity_poly.pdbx_strand_id
1 'polypeptide(L)'
;MLGHDFDKAGNPGQQWAMTLPPPRKSDSQASCTSSTESQMSGGGSLPGMRGQPAFVLHRRHPTPIPVLIAVPHAGRIYPSDLLARMRNPAIASVRLEDRLIDLVGEQVALETGADLLIARAPRAMIDLNRATDDMDWDMVTGGPPTGEGAMLPRFAAGRRSRSGLGLVPRRLPGMGELWRQRLSPAELAARIDQVHQPYHRELEASLERLRDRWGAALLIDLHSMPPLGPKVGAGRAVDFVIGDRFGASCDGMLVQSALAHLSASRWLASHNRPYAGGYVLDRHGAPLRGLHAMQVEVCRQAYLEETMHEPGPGLDKVVSALVSLVRMLAEEVSLRSGDGRALAAE
;
A
#
# COMPACT_ATOMS: atom_id res chain seq x y z
N MET A 1 -45.21 -25.63 43.79
CA MET A 1 -46.18 -25.67 42.68
C MET A 1 -45.59 -24.89 41.51
N LEU A 2 -45.55 -25.56 40.31
CA LEU A 2 -45.23 -25.07 38.97
C LEU A 2 -43.80 -24.57 38.80
N GLY A 3 -42.83 -25.19 38.20
CA GLY A 3 -42.76 -26.15 37.13
C GLY A 3 -42.79 -25.44 35.77
N HIS A 4 -41.62 -25.07 35.21
CA HIS A 4 -41.49 -24.93 33.77
C HIS A 4 -40.07 -25.28 33.32
N ASP A 5 -40.04 -26.26 32.47
CA ASP A 5 -38.92 -26.82 31.73
C ASP A 5 -38.26 -25.79 30.82
N PHE A 6 -36.93 -25.82 30.74
CA PHE A 6 -36.16 -25.30 29.62
C PHE A 6 -35.40 -26.44 28.98
N ASP A 7 -35.87 -26.82 27.82
CA ASP A 7 -35.07 -27.63 26.89
C ASP A 7 -35.17 -27.05 25.49
N LYS A 8 -34.06 -26.94 24.84
CA LYS A 8 -33.66 -27.05 23.45
C LYS A 8 -32.80 -25.92 22.88
N ALA A 9 -31.52 -26.24 22.80
CA ALA A 9 -30.53 -25.59 21.98
C ALA A 9 -30.95 -25.61 20.50
N GLY A 10 -30.94 -24.44 19.86
CA GLY A 10 -31.04 -24.22 18.41
C GLY A 10 -29.73 -23.78 17.85
N ASN A 11 -29.19 -24.55 16.92
CA ASN A 11 -27.98 -24.38 16.17
C ASN A 11 -28.10 -23.20 15.15
N PRO A 12 -27.23 -22.17 15.12
CA PRO A 12 -27.25 -21.15 14.08
C PRO A 12 -26.17 -21.43 13.00
N GLY A 13 -26.57 -22.28 12.06
CA GLY A 13 -25.82 -22.41 10.79
C GLY A 13 -26.77 -22.11 9.63
N GLN A 14 -26.98 -20.85 9.29
CA GLN A 14 -27.65 -20.49 8.05
C GLN A 14 -26.75 -19.56 7.24
N GLN A 15 -26.19 -20.16 6.18
CA GLN A 15 -25.58 -19.49 5.03
C GLN A 15 -26.67 -18.67 4.30
N TRP A 16 -26.43 -17.38 4.13
CA TRP A 16 -27.21 -16.55 3.23
C TRP A 16 -26.64 -16.65 1.82
N ALA A 17 -27.18 -17.54 1.01
CA ALA A 17 -26.99 -17.53 -0.42
C ALA A 17 -28.04 -16.60 -1.03
N MET A 18 -27.65 -15.41 -1.46
CA MET A 18 -28.47 -14.55 -2.34
C MET A 18 -28.45 -15.11 -3.74
N THR A 19 -29.55 -15.70 -4.17
CA THR A 19 -29.79 -16.13 -5.55
C THR A 19 -30.28 -14.93 -6.36
N LEU A 20 -29.46 -14.45 -7.30
CA LEU A 20 -29.88 -13.45 -8.27
C LEU A 20 -30.69 -14.12 -9.39
N PRO A 21 -31.74 -13.47 -9.94
CA PRO A 21 -32.51 -14.00 -11.05
C PRO A 21 -31.71 -13.98 -12.36
N PRO A 22 -32.01 -14.89 -13.30
CA PRO A 22 -31.26 -14.98 -14.57
C PRO A 22 -31.58 -13.78 -15.49
N PRO A 23 -30.60 -13.34 -16.31
CA PRO A 23 -30.80 -12.24 -17.26
C PRO A 23 -31.67 -12.64 -18.42
N ARG A 24 -32.56 -11.72 -18.82
CA ARG A 24 -33.41 -11.86 -20.03
C ARG A 24 -32.52 -11.78 -21.28
N LYS A 25 -32.70 -12.74 -22.18
CA LYS A 25 -32.13 -12.72 -23.54
C LYS A 25 -32.80 -11.60 -24.35
N SER A 26 -32.01 -10.65 -24.84
CA SER A 26 -32.37 -9.80 -25.95
C SER A 26 -31.26 -9.91 -26.99
N ASP A 27 -31.66 -10.32 -28.19
CA ASP A 27 -30.81 -10.46 -29.37
C ASP A 27 -30.29 -9.11 -29.85
N SER A 28 -29.11 -9.19 -30.43
CA SER A 28 -28.54 -8.40 -31.51
C SER A 28 -27.49 -7.35 -31.21
N GLN A 29 -26.47 -7.49 -32.01
CA GLN A 29 -25.36 -6.63 -32.41
C GLN A 29 -24.05 -6.85 -31.68
N ALA A 30 -23.17 -7.58 -32.35
CA ALA A 30 -21.77 -7.72 -32.07
C ALA A 30 -21.05 -6.37 -32.17
N SER A 31 -20.88 -5.72 -31.01
CA SER A 31 -19.82 -4.76 -30.83
C SER A 31 -18.66 -5.51 -30.19
N CYS A 32 -17.51 -5.52 -30.86
CA CYS A 32 -16.28 -6.10 -30.38
C CYS A 32 -15.77 -5.26 -29.19
N THR A 33 -16.38 -5.40 -28.02
CA THR A 33 -15.85 -4.92 -26.77
C THR A 33 -14.84 -5.95 -26.30
N SER A 34 -13.55 -5.63 -26.41
CA SER A 34 -12.49 -6.41 -25.78
C SER A 34 -12.81 -6.49 -24.28
N SER A 35 -13.32 -7.61 -23.82
CA SER A 35 -13.59 -7.86 -22.40
C SER A 35 -12.26 -7.78 -21.66
N THR A 36 -12.13 -6.79 -20.80
CA THR A 36 -10.96 -6.65 -19.91
C THR A 36 -11.01 -7.78 -18.89
N GLU A 37 -10.11 -8.75 -19.02
CA GLU A 37 -10.00 -9.84 -18.07
C GLU A 37 -9.29 -9.36 -16.79
N SER A 38 -9.84 -9.70 -15.63
CA SER A 38 -9.20 -9.48 -14.33
C SER A 38 -8.44 -10.72 -13.93
N GLN A 39 -7.15 -10.58 -13.70
CA GLN A 39 -6.25 -11.64 -13.26
C GLN A 39 -5.69 -11.33 -11.89
N MET A 40 -5.75 -12.29 -10.96
CA MET A 40 -5.13 -12.22 -9.65
C MET A 40 -3.96 -13.21 -9.58
N SER A 41 -2.81 -12.75 -9.12
CA SER A 41 -1.63 -13.59 -8.90
C SER A 41 -0.97 -13.29 -7.56
N GLY A 42 -0.48 -14.32 -6.89
CA GLY A 42 0.31 -14.18 -5.66
C GLY A 42 1.80 -14.24 -5.96
N GLY A 43 2.61 -13.48 -5.20
CA GLY A 43 4.06 -13.49 -5.34
C GLY A 43 4.80 -13.45 -4.01
N GLY A 44 6.10 -13.79 -4.05
CA GLY A 44 6.89 -14.02 -2.85
C GLY A 44 6.35 -15.16 -1.99
N SER A 45 6.84 -15.28 -0.78
CA SER A 45 6.30 -16.23 0.22
C SER A 45 6.46 -15.67 1.63
N LEU A 46 5.51 -15.97 2.51
CA LEU A 46 5.59 -15.56 3.91
C LEU A 46 6.48 -16.52 4.69
N PRO A 47 7.62 -16.08 5.25
CA PRO A 47 8.42 -16.89 6.15
C PRO A 47 7.58 -17.46 7.29
N GLY A 48 7.65 -18.79 7.49
CA GLY A 48 6.86 -19.50 8.51
C GLY A 48 5.44 -19.91 8.07
N MET A 49 4.98 -19.57 6.84
CA MET A 49 3.65 -19.95 6.34
C MET A 49 3.72 -20.54 4.92
N ARG A 50 3.81 -21.86 4.82
CA ARG A 50 3.87 -22.56 3.51
C ARG A 50 2.66 -22.22 2.64
N GLY A 51 2.91 -21.89 1.37
CA GLY A 51 1.86 -21.64 0.37
C GLY A 51 1.17 -20.30 0.50
N GLN A 52 1.52 -19.46 1.47
CA GLN A 52 0.97 -18.11 1.59
C GLN A 52 1.85 -17.11 0.84
N PRO A 53 1.29 -16.39 -0.15
CA PRO A 53 2.03 -15.36 -0.87
C PRO A 53 2.30 -14.15 0.04
N ALA A 54 3.45 -13.49 -0.16
CA ALA A 54 3.80 -12.28 0.56
C ALA A 54 3.02 -11.06 0.09
N PHE A 55 2.52 -11.09 -1.14
CA PHE A 55 1.68 -10.05 -1.74
C PHE A 55 0.76 -10.65 -2.80
N VAL A 56 -0.23 -9.87 -3.22
CA VAL A 56 -1.16 -10.21 -4.30
C VAL A 56 -1.18 -9.05 -5.30
N LEU A 57 -1.11 -9.38 -6.58
CA LEU A 57 -1.28 -8.46 -7.70
C LEU A 57 -2.63 -8.72 -8.37
N HIS A 58 -3.47 -7.69 -8.43
CA HIS A 58 -4.66 -7.64 -9.25
C HIS A 58 -4.34 -6.86 -10.51
N ARG A 59 -4.44 -7.50 -11.66
CA ARG A 59 -4.12 -6.92 -12.95
C ARG A 59 -5.32 -7.01 -13.89
N ARG A 60 -5.47 -5.99 -14.72
CA ARG A 60 -6.39 -6.03 -15.84
C ARG A 60 -5.64 -6.22 -17.15
N HIS A 61 -6.20 -7.03 -18.02
CA HIS A 61 -5.60 -7.26 -19.34
C HIS A 61 -6.65 -7.08 -20.44
N PRO A 62 -6.43 -6.15 -21.38
CA PRO A 62 -5.41 -5.10 -21.37
C PRO A 62 -5.65 -4.07 -20.26
N THR A 63 -4.58 -3.51 -19.66
CA THR A 63 -4.70 -2.47 -18.63
C THR A 63 -5.32 -1.20 -19.23
N PRO A 64 -6.44 -0.69 -18.68
CA PRO A 64 -7.18 0.42 -19.29
C PRO A 64 -6.58 1.81 -19.00
N ILE A 65 -5.74 1.94 -17.97
CA ILE A 65 -5.10 3.21 -17.57
C ILE A 65 -3.64 3.00 -17.15
N PRO A 66 -2.76 4.02 -17.25
CA PRO A 66 -1.34 3.91 -16.91
C PRO A 66 -1.05 4.03 -15.40
N VAL A 67 -1.88 3.45 -14.55
CA VAL A 67 -1.77 3.59 -13.08
C VAL A 67 -1.64 2.25 -12.40
N LEU A 68 -0.66 2.15 -11.49
CA LEU A 68 -0.51 1.09 -10.51
C LEU A 68 -0.71 1.66 -9.11
N ILE A 69 -1.61 1.07 -8.34
CA ILE A 69 -1.77 1.36 -6.92
C ILE A 69 -0.99 0.30 -6.12
N ALA A 70 -0.10 0.73 -5.24
CA ALA A 70 0.63 -0.15 -4.34
C ALA A 70 0.22 0.11 -2.90
N VAL A 71 0.00 -0.96 -2.12
CA VAL A 71 -0.42 -0.88 -0.71
C VAL A 71 0.55 -1.70 0.14
N PRO A 72 1.72 -1.13 0.50
CA PRO A 72 2.82 -1.89 1.11
C PRO A 72 2.59 -2.24 2.59
N HIS A 73 1.72 -1.53 3.30
CA HIS A 73 1.60 -1.64 4.76
C HIS A 73 0.23 -2.15 5.26
N ALA A 74 -0.61 -2.67 4.37
CA ALA A 74 -1.90 -3.24 4.77
C ALA A 74 -1.83 -4.72 5.21
N GLY A 75 -0.67 -5.36 5.08
CA GLY A 75 -0.50 -6.78 5.36
C GLY A 75 -0.82 -7.15 6.81
N ARG A 76 -1.70 -8.16 6.98
CA ARG A 76 -2.22 -8.63 8.27
C ARG A 76 -2.07 -10.14 8.47
N ILE A 77 -1.29 -10.82 7.64
CA ILE A 77 -1.03 -12.25 7.80
C ILE A 77 0.20 -12.43 8.71
N TYR A 78 -0.07 -12.58 9.99
CA TYR A 78 0.96 -12.78 11.01
C TYR A 78 1.19 -14.27 11.26
N PRO A 79 2.38 -14.83 10.96
CA PRO A 79 2.75 -16.17 11.43
C PRO A 79 2.72 -16.26 12.96
N SER A 80 2.31 -17.38 13.50
CA SER A 80 2.24 -17.62 14.96
C SER A 80 3.57 -17.34 15.66
N ASP A 81 4.68 -17.77 15.03
CA ASP A 81 6.03 -17.57 15.55
C ASP A 81 6.42 -16.08 15.59
N LEU A 82 5.96 -15.29 14.62
CA LEU A 82 6.18 -13.85 14.64
C LEU A 82 5.45 -13.20 15.81
N LEU A 83 4.16 -13.55 16.02
CA LEU A 83 3.35 -13.06 17.13
C LEU A 83 3.95 -13.43 18.50
N ALA A 84 4.41 -14.68 18.65
CA ALA A 84 5.02 -15.15 19.89
C ALA A 84 6.28 -14.37 20.29
N ARG A 85 7.00 -13.82 19.31
CA ARG A 85 8.21 -13.03 19.51
C ARG A 85 7.94 -11.54 19.77
N MET A 86 6.73 -11.08 19.51
CA MET A 86 6.33 -9.69 19.79
C MET A 86 5.98 -9.52 21.28
N ARG A 87 6.32 -8.37 21.89
CA ARG A 87 5.99 -8.08 23.30
C ARG A 87 4.51 -7.83 23.50
N ASN A 88 3.91 -7.02 22.63
CA ASN A 88 2.50 -6.62 22.71
C ASN A 88 1.88 -6.69 21.30
N PRO A 89 1.67 -7.91 20.74
CA PRO A 89 1.30 -8.07 19.34
C PRO A 89 -0.03 -7.37 18.98
N ALA A 90 -1.05 -7.44 19.84
CA ALA A 90 -2.36 -6.83 19.58
C ALA A 90 -2.30 -5.31 19.39
N ILE A 91 -1.49 -4.61 20.20
CA ILE A 91 -1.34 -3.15 20.09
C ILE A 91 -0.36 -2.80 18.97
N ALA A 92 0.74 -3.55 18.86
CA ALA A 92 1.80 -3.27 17.90
C ALA A 92 1.31 -3.45 16.46
N SER A 93 0.51 -4.48 16.16
CA SER A 93 -0.04 -4.72 14.84
C SER A 93 -0.90 -3.54 14.38
N VAL A 94 -1.87 -3.12 15.18
CA VAL A 94 -2.77 -1.99 14.84
C VAL A 94 -2.01 -0.69 14.59
N ARG A 95 -0.89 -0.46 15.31
CA ARG A 95 -0.09 0.75 15.17
C ARG A 95 0.89 0.73 14.00
N LEU A 96 1.33 -0.46 13.57
CA LEU A 96 2.25 -0.64 12.45
C LEU A 96 1.52 -0.74 11.12
N GLU A 97 0.33 -1.31 11.11
CA GLU A 97 -0.48 -1.47 9.92
C GLU A 97 -1.08 -0.16 9.44
N ASP A 98 -1.19 -0.01 8.14
CA ASP A 98 -2.07 0.97 7.52
C ASP A 98 -3.47 0.34 7.43
N ARG A 99 -4.20 0.41 8.56
CA ARG A 99 -5.45 -0.32 8.80
C ARG A 99 -6.47 -0.12 7.71
N LEU A 100 -6.91 -1.24 7.09
CA LEU A 100 -7.98 -1.31 6.11
C LEU A 100 -7.83 -0.38 4.89
N ILE A 101 -6.63 0.15 4.65
CA ILE A 101 -6.37 0.97 3.44
C ILE A 101 -6.37 0.10 2.17
N ASP A 102 -6.16 -1.20 2.29
CA ASP A 102 -6.34 -2.18 1.22
C ASP A 102 -7.78 -2.19 0.70
N LEU A 103 -8.80 -2.08 1.58
CA LEU A 103 -10.20 -1.99 1.16
C LEU A 103 -10.45 -0.76 0.29
N VAL A 104 -9.85 0.37 0.65
CA VAL A 104 -9.89 1.59 -0.16
C VAL A 104 -9.21 1.35 -1.51
N GLY A 105 -7.99 0.79 -1.49
CA GLY A 105 -7.23 0.47 -2.70
C GLY A 105 -7.97 -0.50 -3.64
N GLU A 106 -8.61 -1.54 -3.10
CA GLU A 106 -9.41 -2.51 -3.86
C GLU A 106 -10.61 -1.85 -4.56
N GLN A 107 -11.36 -1.02 -3.86
CA GLN A 107 -12.51 -0.31 -4.45
C GLN A 107 -12.07 0.70 -5.51
N VAL A 108 -11.01 1.47 -5.24
CA VAL A 108 -10.46 2.42 -6.22
C VAL A 108 -9.97 1.70 -7.47
N ALA A 109 -9.23 0.59 -7.34
CA ALA A 109 -8.76 -0.19 -8.47
C ALA A 109 -9.92 -0.83 -9.26
N LEU A 110 -10.94 -1.31 -8.56
CA LEU A 110 -12.13 -1.87 -9.19
C LEU A 110 -12.85 -0.83 -10.07
N GLU A 111 -13.04 0.39 -9.58
CA GLU A 111 -13.78 1.44 -10.26
C GLU A 111 -12.99 2.16 -11.35
N THR A 112 -11.65 2.22 -11.22
CA THR A 112 -10.78 2.93 -12.17
C THR A 112 -10.16 2.02 -13.23
N GLY A 113 -10.02 0.74 -12.91
CA GLY A 113 -9.29 -0.22 -13.73
C GLY A 113 -7.76 -0.17 -13.53
N ALA A 114 -7.27 0.54 -12.53
CA ALA A 114 -5.85 0.52 -12.16
C ALA A 114 -5.40 -0.89 -11.77
N ASP A 115 -4.15 -1.23 -12.07
CA ASP A 115 -3.51 -2.40 -11.46
C ASP A 115 -3.31 -2.15 -9.95
N LEU A 116 -3.36 -3.21 -9.14
CA LEU A 116 -3.28 -3.09 -7.67
C LEU A 116 -2.37 -4.14 -7.08
N LEU A 117 -1.34 -3.70 -6.35
CA LEU A 117 -0.39 -4.57 -5.64
C LEU A 117 -0.56 -4.39 -4.13
N ILE A 118 -1.04 -5.43 -3.44
CA ILE A 118 -1.29 -5.41 -1.99
C ILE A 118 -0.30 -6.33 -1.28
N ALA A 119 0.45 -5.79 -0.33
CA ALA A 119 1.25 -6.61 0.59
C ALA A 119 0.35 -7.41 1.54
N ARG A 120 0.67 -8.70 1.70
CA ARG A 120 0.06 -9.60 2.69
C ARG A 120 0.96 -9.74 3.92
N ALA A 121 2.29 -9.60 3.70
CA ALA A 121 3.28 -9.57 4.77
C ALA A 121 3.03 -8.38 5.70
N PRO A 122 2.99 -8.59 7.03
CA PRO A 122 2.79 -7.49 7.96
C PRO A 122 4.05 -6.60 8.03
N ARG A 123 3.86 -5.29 8.16
CA ARG A 123 4.96 -4.33 8.33
C ARG A 123 5.87 -4.67 9.52
N ALA A 124 5.34 -5.31 10.56
CA ALA A 124 6.13 -5.81 11.67
C ALA A 124 7.20 -6.83 11.23
N MET A 125 6.92 -7.63 10.19
CA MET A 125 7.87 -8.59 9.65
C MET A 125 8.99 -7.90 8.89
N ILE A 126 8.62 -7.00 7.97
CA ILE A 126 9.54 -6.22 7.15
C ILE A 126 8.81 -5.02 6.56
N ASP A 127 9.43 -3.83 6.62
CA ASP A 127 8.89 -2.60 6.07
C ASP A 127 9.25 -2.47 4.58
N LEU A 128 8.27 -2.64 3.70
CA LEU A 128 8.46 -2.56 2.25
C LEU A 128 8.74 -1.13 1.75
N ASN A 129 8.56 -0.12 2.60
CA ASN A 129 8.93 1.27 2.30
C ASN A 129 10.27 1.67 2.96
N ARG A 130 11.19 0.70 3.12
CA ARG A 130 12.56 0.87 3.60
C ARG A 130 13.55 0.15 2.71
N ALA A 131 14.74 0.73 2.55
CA ALA A 131 15.84 0.06 1.89
C ALA A 131 16.38 -1.09 2.74
N THR A 132 16.96 -2.10 2.10
CA THR A 132 17.47 -3.29 2.81
C THR A 132 18.65 -2.98 3.73
N ASP A 133 19.34 -1.86 3.51
CA ASP A 133 20.44 -1.36 4.33
C ASP A 133 19.99 -0.41 5.47
N ASP A 134 18.71 0.03 5.49
CA ASP A 134 18.15 0.84 6.59
C ASP A 134 17.76 -0.05 7.79
N MET A 135 18.73 -0.84 8.27
CA MET A 135 18.56 -1.81 9.35
C MET A 135 19.18 -1.31 10.66
N ASP A 136 18.47 -1.52 11.77
CA ASP A 136 19.04 -1.40 13.11
C ASP A 136 19.77 -2.71 13.45
N TRP A 137 21.08 -2.72 13.24
CA TRP A 137 21.90 -3.94 13.42
C TRP A 137 21.97 -4.44 14.86
N ASP A 138 21.62 -3.62 15.84
CA ASP A 138 21.48 -4.09 17.22
C ASP A 138 20.37 -5.14 17.38
N MET A 139 19.44 -5.21 16.41
CA MET A 139 18.39 -6.23 16.38
C MET A 139 18.85 -7.55 15.82
N VAL A 140 20.03 -7.63 15.20
CA VAL A 140 20.54 -8.87 14.57
C VAL A 140 21.62 -9.46 15.42
N THR A 141 21.55 -10.76 15.65
CA THR A 141 22.61 -11.49 16.36
C THR A 141 23.88 -11.49 15.49
N GLY A 142 25.02 -11.13 16.10
CA GLY A 142 26.29 -10.99 15.37
C GLY A 142 26.51 -9.60 14.75
N GLY A 143 25.50 -8.70 14.77
CA GLY A 143 25.66 -7.35 14.24
C GLY A 143 25.62 -7.27 12.69
N PRO A 144 26.21 -6.23 12.10
CA PRO A 144 26.27 -6.08 10.64
C PRO A 144 27.12 -7.18 9.99
N PRO A 145 26.83 -7.54 8.73
CA PRO A 145 27.65 -8.51 7.98
C PRO A 145 29.11 -8.03 7.92
N THR A 146 30.04 -8.95 8.21
CA THR A 146 31.49 -8.72 8.11
C THR A 146 32.09 -9.65 7.07
N GLY A 147 33.03 -9.18 6.24
CA GLY A 147 33.74 -9.98 5.24
C GLY A 147 33.90 -9.27 3.89
N GLU A 148 34.75 -9.84 3.03
CA GLU A 148 34.90 -9.40 1.64
C GLU A 148 33.58 -9.58 0.88
N GLY A 149 33.03 -8.52 0.32
CA GLY A 149 31.73 -8.53 -0.35
C GLY A 149 30.53 -8.14 0.54
N ALA A 150 30.73 -7.99 1.85
CA ALA A 150 29.70 -7.40 2.69
C ALA A 150 29.48 -5.95 2.24
N MET A 151 28.29 -5.66 1.75
CA MET A 151 27.88 -4.24 1.57
C MET A 151 27.84 -3.65 2.97
N LEU A 152 28.92 -3.02 3.38
CA LEU A 152 28.93 -2.16 4.56
C LEU A 152 27.81 -1.14 4.35
N PRO A 153 26.99 -0.89 5.37
CA PRO A 153 26.00 0.18 5.28
C PRO A 153 26.73 1.43 4.80
N ARG A 154 26.41 1.92 3.60
CA ARG A 154 27.05 3.09 2.98
C ARG A 154 26.94 4.33 3.86
N PHE A 155 26.07 4.27 4.85
CA PHE A 155 25.89 5.30 5.87
C PHE A 155 25.61 4.62 7.21
N ALA A 156 26.12 5.18 8.29
CA ALA A 156 25.66 4.88 9.65
C ALA A 156 24.13 4.84 9.65
N ALA A 157 23.53 3.89 10.35
CA ALA A 157 22.08 3.57 10.42
C ALA A 157 21.21 4.77 10.04
N GLY A 158 20.34 4.63 9.07
CA GLY A 158 19.49 5.71 8.54
C GLY A 158 18.74 6.43 9.65
N ARG A 159 18.27 7.65 9.42
CA ARG A 159 17.52 8.41 10.44
C ARG A 159 16.32 7.57 10.97
N ARG A 160 15.71 6.75 10.12
CA ARG A 160 14.54 5.94 10.48
C ARG A 160 14.90 4.72 11.32
N SER A 161 15.97 3.98 10.99
CA SER A 161 16.45 2.87 11.82
C SER A 161 16.86 3.35 13.21
N ARG A 162 17.53 4.51 13.32
CA ARG A 162 17.85 5.14 14.62
C ARG A 162 16.59 5.49 15.43
N SER A 163 15.49 5.85 14.79
CA SER A 163 14.21 6.10 15.48
C SER A 163 13.43 4.82 15.80
N GLY A 164 13.95 3.64 15.44
CA GLY A 164 13.32 2.35 15.64
C GLY A 164 12.36 1.92 14.53
N LEU A 165 12.29 2.65 13.43
CA LEU A 165 11.42 2.39 12.27
C LEU A 165 12.22 2.11 10.99
N GLY A 166 13.27 1.29 11.09
CA GLY A 166 14.04 0.79 9.95
C GLY A 166 13.35 -0.34 9.21
N LEU A 167 14.13 -1.09 8.41
CA LEU A 167 13.67 -2.24 7.60
C LEU A 167 12.84 -3.24 8.41
N VAL A 168 13.26 -3.54 9.62
CA VAL A 168 12.43 -4.25 10.61
C VAL A 168 12.15 -3.28 11.75
N PRO A 169 10.89 -2.88 11.99
CA PRO A 169 10.54 -1.99 13.09
C PRO A 169 10.98 -2.57 14.43
N ARG A 170 11.71 -1.80 15.19
CA ARG A 170 12.20 -2.19 16.53
C ARG A 170 11.41 -1.58 17.66
N ARG A 171 11.06 -0.29 17.53
CA ARG A 171 10.40 0.48 18.58
C ARG A 171 9.24 1.27 18.01
N LEU A 172 8.22 1.45 18.84
CA LEU A 172 7.16 2.42 18.57
C LEU A 172 7.12 3.49 19.65
N PRO A 173 6.84 4.75 19.30
CA PRO A 173 6.67 5.81 20.27
C PRO A 173 5.65 5.42 21.35
N GLY A 174 6.01 5.54 22.63
CA GLY A 174 5.14 5.20 23.76
C GLY A 174 4.95 3.69 24.04
N MET A 175 5.56 2.78 23.23
CA MET A 175 5.52 1.33 23.48
C MET A 175 6.88 0.72 23.81
N GLY A 176 7.98 1.39 23.42
CA GLY A 176 9.33 0.85 23.55
C GLY A 176 9.63 -0.28 22.58
N GLU A 177 10.39 -1.29 23.05
CA GLU A 177 10.84 -2.43 22.22
C GLU A 177 9.67 -3.33 21.80
N LEU A 178 9.61 -3.66 20.50
CA LEU A 178 8.57 -4.54 19.93
C LEU A 178 8.88 -6.02 20.12
N TRP A 179 10.16 -6.38 20.20
CA TRP A 179 10.61 -7.77 20.16
C TRP A 179 11.13 -8.27 21.49
N ARG A 180 10.93 -9.56 21.74
CA ARG A 180 11.46 -10.28 22.89
C ARG A 180 12.89 -10.78 22.65
N GLN A 181 13.25 -10.99 21.39
CA GLN A 181 14.51 -11.58 20.95
C GLN A 181 15.04 -10.88 19.71
N ARG A 182 16.35 -10.93 19.51
CA ARG A 182 17.00 -10.50 18.28
C ARG A 182 16.69 -11.45 17.12
N LEU A 183 16.82 -10.95 15.89
CA LEU A 183 16.76 -11.76 14.68
C LEU A 183 18.09 -12.49 14.46
N SER A 184 18.03 -13.70 13.91
CA SER A 184 19.23 -14.29 13.31
C SER A 184 19.48 -13.68 11.92
N PRO A 185 20.73 -13.69 11.42
CA PRO A 185 21.04 -13.29 10.04
C PRO A 185 20.22 -14.04 8.99
N ALA A 186 20.01 -15.36 9.20
CA ALA A 186 19.23 -16.20 8.30
C ALA A 186 17.74 -15.77 8.24
N GLU A 187 17.15 -15.40 9.37
CA GLU A 187 15.77 -14.89 9.40
C GLU A 187 15.65 -13.56 8.68
N LEU A 188 16.60 -12.65 8.86
CA LEU A 188 16.63 -11.39 8.14
C LEU A 188 16.75 -11.61 6.63
N ALA A 189 17.69 -12.46 6.21
CA ALA A 189 17.88 -12.84 4.82
C ALA A 189 16.59 -13.43 4.22
N ALA A 190 15.94 -14.38 4.93
CA ALA A 190 14.68 -14.96 4.47
C ALA A 190 13.57 -13.91 4.27
N ARG A 191 13.44 -12.90 5.15
CA ARG A 191 12.46 -11.82 5.00
C ARG A 191 12.78 -10.94 3.79
N ILE A 192 14.05 -10.65 3.53
CA ILE A 192 14.49 -9.87 2.37
C ILE A 192 14.24 -10.67 1.08
N ASP A 193 14.70 -11.92 1.01
CA ASP A 193 14.67 -12.71 -0.23
C ASP A 193 13.27 -13.21 -0.60
N GLN A 194 12.43 -13.52 0.40
CA GLN A 194 11.10 -14.08 0.18
C GLN A 194 10.00 -13.04 0.12
N VAL A 195 10.18 -11.86 0.73
CA VAL A 195 9.14 -10.82 0.82
C VAL A 195 9.56 -9.54 0.13
N HIS A 196 10.63 -8.89 0.61
CA HIS A 196 11.01 -7.55 0.17
C HIS A 196 11.43 -7.51 -1.30
N GLN A 197 12.41 -8.33 -1.68
CA GLN A 197 12.90 -8.34 -3.07
C GLN A 197 11.84 -8.78 -4.08
N PRO A 198 11.04 -9.85 -3.85
CA PRO A 198 9.98 -10.23 -4.76
C PRO A 198 8.92 -9.14 -4.95
N TYR A 199 8.52 -8.45 -3.86
CA TYR A 199 7.58 -7.33 -3.92
C TYR A 199 8.08 -6.20 -4.82
N HIS A 200 9.33 -5.77 -4.62
CA HIS A 200 9.90 -4.69 -5.42
C HIS A 200 10.19 -5.07 -6.87
N ARG A 201 10.52 -6.36 -7.14
CA ARG A 201 10.63 -6.84 -8.53
C ARG A 201 9.28 -6.82 -9.25
N GLU A 202 8.21 -7.22 -8.58
CA GLU A 202 6.87 -7.18 -9.18
C GLU A 202 6.40 -5.74 -9.41
N LEU A 203 6.66 -4.84 -8.46
CA LEU A 203 6.37 -3.43 -8.60
C LEU A 203 7.07 -2.82 -9.83
N GLU A 204 8.37 -3.07 -9.96
CA GLU A 204 9.21 -2.64 -11.08
C GLU A 204 8.69 -3.19 -12.41
N ALA A 205 8.46 -4.50 -12.50
CA ALA A 205 7.95 -5.15 -13.71
C ALA A 205 6.56 -4.63 -14.11
N SER A 206 5.71 -4.32 -13.13
CA SER A 206 4.38 -3.75 -13.39
C SER A 206 4.44 -2.34 -13.94
N LEU A 207 5.29 -1.48 -13.38
CA LEU A 207 5.49 -0.11 -13.85
C LEU A 207 6.11 -0.06 -15.25
N GLU A 208 7.11 -0.91 -15.51
CA GLU A 208 7.75 -0.99 -16.83
C GLU A 208 6.74 -1.44 -17.91
N ARG A 209 5.88 -2.43 -17.62
CA ARG A 209 4.80 -2.85 -18.54
C ARG A 209 3.81 -1.71 -18.83
N LEU A 210 3.41 -0.95 -17.82
CA LEU A 210 2.51 0.19 -18.01
C LEU A 210 3.17 1.27 -18.86
N ARG A 211 4.42 1.62 -18.57
CA ARG A 211 5.18 2.59 -19.37
C ARG A 211 5.34 2.13 -20.82
N ASP A 212 5.70 0.86 -21.05
CA ASP A 212 5.90 0.34 -22.39
C ASP A 212 4.61 0.36 -23.23
N ARG A 213 3.47 0.15 -22.57
CA ARG A 213 2.16 0.23 -23.21
C ARG A 213 1.71 1.68 -23.47
N TRP A 214 1.88 2.55 -22.48
CA TRP A 214 1.27 3.89 -22.45
C TRP A 214 2.25 5.03 -22.76
N GLY A 215 3.56 4.77 -22.75
CA GLY A 215 4.63 5.77 -22.86
C GLY A 215 5.06 6.35 -21.52
N ALA A 216 4.18 6.33 -20.52
CA ALA A 216 4.47 6.67 -19.13
C ALA A 216 3.60 5.83 -18.18
N ALA A 217 3.99 5.80 -16.90
CA ALA A 217 3.25 5.14 -15.84
C ALA A 217 3.26 5.98 -14.57
N LEU A 218 2.17 5.87 -13.78
CA LEU A 218 2.07 6.48 -12.46
C LEU A 218 1.91 5.40 -11.39
N LEU A 219 2.80 5.39 -10.43
CA LEU A 219 2.66 4.67 -9.18
C LEU A 219 1.96 5.56 -8.14
N ILE A 220 0.88 5.07 -7.58
CA ILE A 220 0.27 5.61 -6.37
C ILE A 220 0.62 4.68 -5.20
N ASP A 221 1.57 5.11 -4.36
CA ASP A 221 1.96 4.41 -3.13
C ASP A 221 0.98 4.82 -2.04
N LEU A 222 -0.06 3.99 -1.84
CA LEU A 222 -1.20 4.29 -0.99
C LEU A 222 -0.94 3.86 0.45
N HIS A 223 -1.02 4.81 1.35
CA HIS A 223 -0.81 4.65 2.78
C HIS A 223 -1.93 5.26 3.61
N SER A 224 -1.91 4.98 4.90
CA SER A 224 -2.73 5.68 5.87
C SER A 224 -1.90 6.23 7.03
N MET A 225 -2.25 7.41 7.47
CA MET A 225 -1.59 8.09 8.57
C MET A 225 -2.53 8.27 9.78
N PRO A 226 -1.98 8.30 11.01
CA PRO A 226 -2.76 8.74 12.16
C PRO A 226 -3.20 10.21 11.96
N PRO A 227 -4.29 10.63 12.62
CA PRO A 227 -4.76 12.00 12.53
C PRO A 227 -3.63 12.96 12.93
N LEU A 228 -3.35 13.91 12.04
CA LEU A 228 -2.47 15.02 12.32
C LEU A 228 -3.29 16.07 13.07
N GLY A 229 -2.85 16.44 14.26
CA GLY A 229 -3.52 17.48 15.05
C GLY A 229 -3.74 18.77 14.25
N PRO A 230 -4.66 19.65 14.67
CA PRO A 230 -4.89 20.91 14.00
C PRO A 230 -3.59 21.72 13.94
N LYS A 231 -3.32 22.33 12.78
CA LYS A 231 -2.22 23.30 12.69
C LYS A 231 -2.49 24.44 13.68
N VAL A 232 -1.46 24.93 14.35
CA VAL A 232 -1.56 26.08 15.25
C VAL A 232 -2.30 27.22 14.54
N GLY A 233 -3.46 27.65 15.06
CA GLY A 233 -4.27 28.69 14.46
C GLY A 233 -5.66 28.26 13.96
N ALA A 234 -6.31 27.27 14.60
CA ALA A 234 -7.71 26.87 14.37
C ALA A 234 -8.02 26.23 12.99
N GLY A 235 -7.04 25.68 12.30
CA GLY A 235 -7.24 24.92 11.07
C GLY A 235 -7.76 23.50 11.31
N ARG A 236 -8.65 23.01 10.44
CA ARG A 236 -9.04 21.60 10.34
C ARG A 236 -7.80 20.72 10.14
N ALA A 237 -7.80 19.50 10.70
CA ALA A 237 -6.76 18.51 10.46
C ALA A 237 -6.66 18.16 8.95
N VAL A 238 -5.46 17.79 8.51
CA VAL A 238 -5.20 17.42 7.11
C VAL A 238 -5.81 16.04 6.84
N ASP A 239 -6.57 15.93 5.75
CA ASP A 239 -7.20 14.68 5.32
C ASP A 239 -6.24 13.82 4.47
N PHE A 240 -5.41 14.47 3.61
CA PHE A 240 -4.46 13.81 2.72
C PHE A 240 -3.08 14.45 2.81
N VAL A 241 -2.03 13.65 2.63
CA VAL A 241 -0.68 14.16 2.35
C VAL A 241 -0.19 13.55 1.04
N ILE A 242 0.21 14.40 0.11
CA ILE A 242 0.84 14.01 -1.15
C ILE A 242 2.35 14.13 -0.98
N GLY A 243 3.08 13.04 -1.17
CA GLY A 243 4.53 12.97 -1.13
C GLY A 243 5.11 12.66 -2.51
N ASP A 244 6.15 13.41 -2.93
CA ASP A 244 6.83 13.22 -4.20
C ASP A 244 8.36 13.31 -4.07
N ARG A 245 8.87 13.09 -2.85
CA ARG A 245 10.30 13.24 -2.55
C ARG A 245 10.84 14.62 -2.92
N PHE A 246 10.05 15.66 -2.69
CA PHE A 246 10.39 17.07 -3.02
C PHE A 246 10.70 17.27 -4.50
N GLY A 247 9.91 16.68 -5.39
CA GLY A 247 10.04 16.75 -6.85
C GLY A 247 10.94 15.68 -7.47
N ALA A 248 11.53 14.78 -6.67
CA ALA A 248 12.46 13.79 -7.21
C ALA A 248 11.78 12.58 -7.87
N SER A 249 10.56 12.23 -7.44
CA SER A 249 9.90 10.98 -7.88
C SER A 249 8.70 11.17 -8.81
N CYS A 250 8.19 12.39 -8.94
CA CYS A 250 7.02 12.69 -9.77
C CYS A 250 7.18 14.03 -10.47
N ASP A 251 6.57 14.18 -11.65
CA ASP A 251 6.46 15.47 -12.33
C ASP A 251 5.64 16.45 -11.46
N GLY A 252 6.16 17.67 -11.29
CA GLY A 252 5.55 18.67 -10.44
C GLY A 252 4.15 19.11 -10.87
N MET A 253 3.83 19.03 -12.18
CA MET A 253 2.48 19.34 -12.67
C MET A 253 1.46 18.30 -12.21
N LEU A 254 1.80 16.99 -12.26
CA LEU A 254 0.92 15.92 -11.73
C LEU A 254 0.62 16.13 -10.24
N VAL A 255 1.64 16.56 -9.48
CA VAL A 255 1.48 16.85 -8.05
C VAL A 255 0.59 18.07 -7.82
N GLN A 256 0.77 19.14 -8.60
CA GLN A 256 -0.07 20.33 -8.53
C GLN A 256 -1.52 20.01 -8.88
N SER A 257 -1.77 19.24 -9.95
CA SER A 257 -3.10 18.78 -10.34
C SER A 257 -3.75 17.96 -9.23
N ALA A 258 -3.01 17.04 -8.59
CA ALA A 258 -3.52 16.26 -7.47
C ALA A 258 -3.95 17.13 -6.29
N LEU A 259 -3.15 18.11 -5.91
CA LEU A 259 -3.45 19.03 -4.81
C LEU A 259 -4.64 19.93 -5.15
N ALA A 260 -4.69 20.47 -6.38
CA ALA A 260 -5.79 21.30 -6.84
C ALA A 260 -7.12 20.53 -6.89
N HIS A 261 -7.09 19.27 -7.38
CA HIS A 261 -8.25 18.39 -7.45
C HIS A 261 -8.83 18.07 -6.06
N LEU A 262 -7.98 17.70 -5.10
CA LEU A 262 -8.40 17.46 -3.72
C LEU A 262 -8.98 18.72 -3.08
N SER A 263 -8.34 19.87 -3.30
CA SER A 263 -8.82 21.17 -2.78
C SER A 263 -10.18 21.56 -3.37
N ALA A 264 -10.39 21.40 -4.68
CA ALA A 264 -11.65 21.66 -5.35
C ALA A 264 -12.80 20.78 -4.81
N SER A 265 -12.46 19.55 -4.42
CA SER A 265 -13.36 18.59 -3.77
C SER A 265 -13.52 18.81 -2.25
N ARG A 266 -13.00 19.92 -1.72
CA ARG A 266 -13.05 20.33 -0.31
C ARG A 266 -12.28 19.41 0.66
N TRP A 267 -11.34 18.62 0.17
CA TRP A 267 -10.41 17.88 0.98
C TRP A 267 -9.21 18.76 1.34
N LEU A 268 -8.73 18.66 2.57
CA LEU A 268 -7.54 19.37 3.00
C LEU A 268 -6.31 18.50 2.73
N ALA A 269 -5.52 18.88 1.75
CA ALA A 269 -4.29 18.18 1.39
C ALA A 269 -3.04 18.99 1.77
N SER A 270 -1.97 18.29 2.14
CA SER A 270 -0.63 18.86 2.40
C SER A 270 0.38 18.23 1.45
N HIS A 271 1.41 18.99 1.07
CA HIS A 271 2.48 18.54 0.19
C HIS A 271 3.75 18.24 0.98
N ASN A 272 4.26 17.01 0.89
CA ASN A 272 5.53 16.55 1.48
C ASN A 272 5.67 16.70 3.02
N ARG A 273 4.63 17.09 3.71
CA ARG A 273 4.69 17.31 5.16
C ARG A 273 3.44 16.78 5.87
N PRO A 274 3.66 15.93 6.88
CA PRO A 274 4.94 15.43 7.43
C PRO A 274 5.56 14.25 6.65
N TYR A 275 4.90 13.75 5.60
CA TYR A 275 5.29 12.57 4.83
C TYR A 275 5.63 12.95 3.39
N ALA A 276 6.91 12.83 3.01
CA ALA A 276 7.38 13.17 1.68
C ALA A 276 7.58 11.93 0.77
N GLY A 277 7.20 10.76 1.22
CA GLY A 277 7.52 9.50 0.57
C GLY A 277 8.75 8.81 1.16
N GLY A 278 8.96 7.57 0.78
CA GLY A 278 10.03 6.71 1.27
C GLY A 278 10.74 5.95 0.16
N TYR A 279 11.26 4.78 0.52
CA TYR A 279 12.08 3.94 -0.37
C TYR A 279 11.34 3.50 -1.64
N VAL A 280 10.03 3.26 -1.56
CA VAL A 280 9.22 2.94 -2.75
C VAL A 280 9.37 4.02 -3.82
N LEU A 281 9.24 5.29 -3.43
CA LEU A 281 9.39 6.42 -4.35
C LEU A 281 10.83 6.59 -4.83
N ASP A 282 11.81 6.44 -3.92
CA ASP A 282 13.24 6.57 -4.25
C ASP A 282 13.70 5.50 -5.25
N ARG A 283 13.13 4.31 -5.16
CA ARG A 283 13.51 3.18 -6.02
C ARG A 283 12.80 3.18 -7.37
N HIS A 284 11.51 3.54 -7.38
CA HIS A 284 10.65 3.32 -8.55
C HIS A 284 10.29 4.60 -9.29
N GLY A 285 10.44 5.77 -8.66
CA GLY A 285 10.26 7.06 -9.32
C GLY A 285 11.45 7.42 -10.21
N ALA A 286 11.20 7.60 -11.50
CA ALA A 286 12.17 8.05 -12.49
C ALA A 286 11.45 8.88 -13.56
N PRO A 287 11.05 10.14 -13.25
CA PRO A 287 10.21 10.96 -14.13
C PRO A 287 10.79 11.15 -15.53
N LEU A 288 12.12 11.27 -15.65
CA LEU A 288 12.81 11.37 -16.94
C LEU A 288 12.68 10.11 -17.82
N ARG A 289 12.29 8.98 -17.23
CA ARG A 289 12.00 7.72 -17.93
C ARG A 289 10.50 7.47 -18.13
N GLY A 290 9.66 8.46 -17.82
CA GLY A 290 8.22 8.31 -17.83
C GLY A 290 7.67 7.45 -16.67
N LEU A 291 8.44 7.24 -15.61
CA LEU A 291 8.01 6.51 -14.41
C LEU A 291 7.79 7.50 -13.26
N HIS A 292 6.54 7.90 -13.05
CA HIS A 292 6.16 8.81 -11.97
C HIS A 292 5.74 8.01 -10.73
N ALA A 293 6.10 8.47 -9.54
CA ALA A 293 5.72 7.86 -8.28
C ALA A 293 5.29 8.93 -7.26
N MET A 294 4.09 8.76 -6.71
CA MET A 294 3.46 9.66 -5.75
C MET A 294 2.96 8.86 -4.54
N GLN A 295 3.35 9.26 -3.34
CA GLN A 295 2.77 8.70 -2.11
C GLN A 295 1.51 9.45 -1.76
N VAL A 296 0.45 8.72 -1.43
CA VAL A 296 -0.83 9.27 -0.97
C VAL A 296 -1.11 8.72 0.42
N GLU A 297 -1.02 9.58 1.42
CA GLU A 297 -1.36 9.27 2.81
C GLU A 297 -2.79 9.72 3.11
N VAL A 298 -3.61 8.81 3.57
CA VAL A 298 -5.01 9.08 3.94
C VAL A 298 -5.13 9.13 5.47
N CYS A 299 -5.72 10.18 6.01
CA CYS A 299 -6.01 10.26 7.44
C CYS A 299 -6.97 9.13 7.85
N ARG A 300 -6.59 8.31 8.83
CA ARG A 300 -7.40 7.15 9.29
C ARG A 300 -8.80 7.55 9.74
N GLN A 301 -8.95 8.71 10.38
CA GLN A 301 -10.26 9.23 10.79
C GLN A 301 -11.20 9.56 9.61
N ALA A 302 -10.67 9.70 8.39
CA ALA A 302 -11.48 9.98 7.23
C ALA A 302 -12.28 8.76 6.74
N TYR A 303 -11.83 7.53 7.05
CA TYR A 303 -12.43 6.30 6.53
C TYR A 303 -12.63 5.16 7.55
N LEU A 304 -12.06 5.28 8.75
CA LEU A 304 -12.25 4.32 9.85
C LEU A 304 -13.20 4.90 10.91
N GLU A 305 -13.82 4.02 11.65
CA GLU A 305 -14.52 4.36 12.89
C GLU A 305 -13.55 4.84 13.99
N GLU A 306 -14.07 5.31 15.10
CA GLU A 306 -13.28 5.92 16.19
C GLU A 306 -12.25 4.97 16.79
N THR A 307 -12.57 3.67 16.92
CA THR A 307 -11.66 2.65 17.45
C THR A 307 -10.59 2.22 16.44
N MET A 308 -10.72 2.63 15.19
CA MET A 308 -9.83 2.31 14.06
C MET A 308 -9.72 0.80 13.73
N HIS A 309 -10.71 0.02 14.11
CA HIS A 309 -10.75 -1.41 13.81
C HIS A 309 -11.63 -1.74 12.60
N GLU A 310 -12.68 -0.97 12.38
CA GLU A 310 -13.69 -1.19 11.35
C GLU A 310 -13.78 0.00 10.39
N PRO A 311 -14.33 -0.20 9.17
CA PRO A 311 -14.65 0.89 8.28
C PRO A 311 -15.63 1.88 8.91
N GLY A 312 -15.38 3.16 8.74
CA GLY A 312 -16.23 4.24 9.22
C GLY A 312 -17.16 4.79 8.13
N PRO A 313 -18.08 5.68 8.49
CA PRO A 313 -19.08 6.26 7.56
C PRO A 313 -18.46 7.14 6.47
N GLY A 314 -17.18 7.46 6.58
CA GLY A 314 -16.45 8.25 5.58
C GLY A 314 -15.77 7.43 4.49
N LEU A 315 -15.79 6.08 4.56
CA LEU A 315 -15.11 5.21 3.61
C LEU A 315 -15.48 5.52 2.15
N ASP A 316 -16.77 5.54 1.83
CA ASP A 316 -17.26 5.77 0.47
C ASP A 316 -16.86 7.15 -0.07
N LYS A 317 -16.75 8.16 0.80
CA LYS A 317 -16.32 9.51 0.43
C LYS A 317 -14.82 9.53 0.08
N VAL A 318 -13.99 8.81 0.84
CA VAL A 318 -12.56 8.68 0.57
C VAL A 318 -12.33 7.89 -0.72
N VAL A 319 -13.05 6.78 -0.92
CA VAL A 319 -13.00 6.00 -2.17
C VAL A 319 -13.37 6.87 -3.35
N SER A 320 -14.49 7.57 -3.31
CA SER A 320 -14.94 8.45 -4.40
C SER A 320 -13.94 9.56 -4.72
N ALA A 321 -13.30 10.15 -3.70
CA ALA A 321 -12.25 11.15 -3.88
C ALA A 321 -11.02 10.57 -4.59
N LEU A 322 -10.57 9.38 -4.17
CA LEU A 322 -9.42 8.71 -4.78
C LEU A 322 -9.72 8.18 -6.19
N VAL A 323 -10.93 7.67 -6.44
CA VAL A 323 -11.39 7.29 -7.80
C VAL A 323 -11.32 8.47 -8.75
N SER A 324 -11.85 9.62 -8.33
CA SER A 324 -11.81 10.84 -9.12
C SER A 324 -10.38 11.33 -9.34
N LEU A 325 -9.54 11.30 -8.32
CA LEU A 325 -8.12 11.66 -8.40
C LEU A 325 -7.36 10.75 -9.36
N VAL A 326 -7.52 9.42 -9.24
CA VAL A 326 -6.85 8.43 -10.09
C VAL A 326 -7.24 8.60 -11.55
N ARG A 327 -8.52 8.80 -11.85
CA ARG A 327 -9.00 9.04 -13.22
C ARG A 327 -8.37 10.28 -13.83
N MET A 328 -8.42 11.41 -13.12
CA MET A 328 -7.82 12.68 -13.57
C MET A 328 -6.31 12.53 -13.83
N LEU A 329 -5.56 11.91 -12.90
CA LEU A 329 -4.13 11.70 -13.06
C LEU A 329 -3.81 10.74 -14.21
N ALA A 330 -4.62 9.69 -14.40
CA ALA A 330 -4.46 8.75 -15.52
C ALA A 330 -4.61 9.44 -16.88
N GLU A 331 -5.58 10.34 -17.01
CA GLU A 331 -5.77 11.15 -18.21
C GLU A 331 -4.57 12.06 -18.47
N GLU A 332 -4.06 12.76 -17.46
CA GLU A 332 -2.89 13.63 -17.60
C GLU A 332 -1.62 12.85 -18.00
N VAL A 333 -1.38 11.68 -17.39
CA VAL A 333 -0.23 10.83 -17.73
C VAL A 333 -0.36 10.33 -19.18
N SER A 334 -1.55 9.96 -19.62
CA SER A 334 -1.79 9.47 -20.99
C SER A 334 -1.58 10.55 -22.04
N LEU A 335 -2.02 11.79 -21.78
CA LEU A 335 -1.87 12.92 -22.71
C LEU A 335 -0.39 13.31 -22.92
N ARG A 336 0.38 13.39 -21.83
CA ARG A 336 1.80 13.72 -21.88
C ARG A 336 2.65 12.71 -22.65
N SER A 337 2.25 11.45 -22.63
CA SER A 337 2.89 10.38 -23.39
C SER A 337 2.64 10.51 -24.90
N GLY A 338 1.50 11.08 -25.31
CA GLY A 338 1.17 11.38 -26.71
C GLY A 338 2.06 12.48 -27.29
N ASP A 339 2.25 13.57 -26.54
CA ASP A 339 3.09 14.70 -26.97
C ASP A 339 4.57 14.31 -27.11
N GLY A 340 5.10 13.46 -26.20
CA GLY A 340 6.47 12.95 -26.27
C GLY A 340 6.73 12.03 -27.48
N ARG A 341 5.73 11.30 -27.94
CA ARG A 341 5.82 10.48 -29.16
C ARG A 341 5.77 11.30 -30.45
N ALA A 342 5.02 12.40 -30.45
CA ALA A 342 4.98 13.31 -31.59
C ALA A 342 6.32 14.05 -31.77
N LEU A 343 6.95 14.49 -30.67
CA LEU A 343 8.27 15.17 -30.72
C LEU A 343 9.46 14.25 -31.04
N ALA A 344 9.33 12.94 -30.82
CA ALA A 344 10.38 11.96 -31.15
C ALA A 344 10.27 11.42 -32.58
N ALA A 345 9.21 11.79 -33.32
CA ALA A 345 8.96 11.39 -34.71
C ALA A 345 9.29 12.50 -35.73
N GLU A 346 9.68 13.70 -35.28
CA GLU A 346 10.28 14.79 -36.07
C GLU A 346 11.82 14.76 -35.95
#